data_0d1958c86c6ad3afa6a5f6b63e559d34
#
_entry.id   0d1958c86c6ad3afa6a5f6b63e559d34
#
_cell.length_a   1.000
_cell.length_b   1.000
_cell.length_c   1.000
_cell.angle_alpha   90.00
_cell.angle_beta   90.00
_cell.angle_gamma   90.00
#
_symmetry.space_group_name_H-M   'P 1'
#
loop_
_entity.id
_entity.type
_entity.pdbx_description
1 polymer ?
#
loop_
_entity_poly.entity_id
_entity_poly.type
_entity_poly.pdbx_seq_one_letter_code
_entity_poly.pdbx_strand_id
1 'polypeptide(L)'
;LRAQITGIVFRDYNANGLRDSIAEYFEPGEKNVEVRLTDRTGAILLTTSNVKGYFTLNPSISQPYRIEFNYTKVFDYDGAVNTVGMGSKSSVQFIFQDKQFVSFGVNYPQDYTKNPELFAPCYVIGNPQDPTAINKDFDAFVNWDYNNGGQNYNNIVPLAQGGTANNLTKLATGKQIGACWGVAHQKSTDIVFTTAILKRHAGIGPKGYGGLYLIQGKKDSIIFSMDLNTIGIPSGSFLSNTARHLPTSFPLLSADSLAFSHIGKIGYGGIDISEDGKTLYLISLYTKKLYSIFINNPFEQPDINDVDSFAIPDPNCNRGTYRPWAVKMHRGKLYVGVVCDGSGLNATTADLNANVYEFDPAVKTFSNVLSF
;
A
#
# COMPACT_ATOMS: atom_id res chain seq x y z
N LEU A 1 41.79 -27.44 5.80
CA LEU A 1 40.39 -27.27 5.33
C LEU A 1 40.35 -26.10 4.37
N ARG A 2 39.93 -26.33 3.10
CA ARG A 2 39.76 -25.23 2.15
C ARG A 2 38.53 -24.41 2.53
N ALA A 3 38.62 -23.09 2.38
CA ALA A 3 37.47 -22.21 2.53
C ALA A 3 36.41 -22.56 1.49
N GLN A 4 35.17 -22.58 1.89
CA GLN A 4 34.04 -22.80 1.00
C GLN A 4 32.96 -21.78 1.29
N ILE A 5 32.56 -21.05 0.27
CA ILE A 5 31.44 -20.12 0.33
C ILE A 5 30.30 -20.76 -0.47
N THR A 6 29.18 -20.96 0.19
CA THR A 6 27.95 -21.43 -0.46
C THR A 6 26.87 -20.37 -0.35
N GLY A 7 25.88 -20.45 -1.20
CA GLY A 7 24.78 -19.48 -1.11
C GLY A 7 23.64 -19.79 -2.03
N ILE A 8 22.67 -18.89 -2.00
CA ILE A 8 21.48 -18.93 -2.86
C ILE A 8 21.15 -17.55 -3.40
N VAL A 9 20.83 -17.50 -4.69
CA VAL A 9 20.12 -16.39 -5.30
C VAL A 9 18.67 -16.80 -5.43
N PHE A 10 17.72 -15.96 -5.04
CA PHE A 10 16.30 -16.30 -5.01
C PHE A 10 15.43 -15.14 -5.52
N ARG A 11 14.21 -15.47 -5.97
CA ARG A 11 13.16 -14.51 -6.27
C ARG A 11 12.60 -13.95 -4.99
N ASP A 12 12.81 -12.68 -4.75
CA ASP A 12 12.31 -11.98 -3.57
C ASP A 12 11.01 -11.24 -3.95
N TYR A 13 9.89 -11.90 -3.74
CA TYR A 13 8.59 -11.38 -4.16
C TYR A 13 8.07 -10.21 -3.33
N ASN A 14 8.46 -10.10 -2.09
CA ASN A 14 8.06 -8.98 -1.21
C ASN A 14 9.15 -7.92 -1.06
N ALA A 15 10.29 -8.09 -1.73
CA ALA A 15 11.44 -7.19 -1.74
C ALA A 15 12.02 -6.89 -0.34
N ASN A 16 11.92 -7.86 0.60
CA ASN A 16 12.43 -7.72 1.95
C ASN A 16 13.88 -8.20 2.12
N GLY A 17 14.48 -8.82 1.11
CA GLY A 17 15.84 -9.38 1.11
C GLY A 17 15.99 -10.66 1.95
N LEU A 18 14.91 -11.23 2.43
CA LEU A 18 14.85 -12.50 3.18
C LEU A 18 14.14 -13.54 2.33
N ARG A 19 14.72 -14.74 2.25
CA ARG A 19 14.06 -15.81 1.52
C ARG A 19 12.94 -16.42 2.35
N ASP A 20 11.71 -16.31 1.87
CA ASP A 20 10.56 -17.00 2.42
C ASP A 20 10.50 -18.44 1.93
N SER A 21 10.48 -19.40 2.87
CA SER A 21 10.47 -20.84 2.57
C SER A 21 9.16 -21.53 2.94
N ILE A 22 8.16 -20.76 3.38
CA ILE A 22 6.84 -21.26 3.77
C ILE A 22 6.00 -21.45 2.50
N ALA A 23 5.17 -22.51 2.45
CA ALA A 23 4.44 -22.90 1.25
C ALA A 23 3.58 -21.79 0.62
N GLU A 24 3.02 -20.89 1.45
CA GLU A 24 2.16 -19.78 1.00
C GLU A 24 2.93 -18.60 0.40
N TYR A 25 4.22 -18.46 0.74
CA TYR A 25 5.08 -17.35 0.33
C TYR A 25 6.41 -17.85 -0.24
N PHE A 26 6.42 -19.07 -0.77
CA PHE A 26 7.63 -19.71 -1.23
C PHE A 26 8.33 -18.89 -2.31
N GLU A 27 9.57 -18.51 -2.02
CA GLU A 27 10.44 -17.80 -2.94
C GLU A 27 11.43 -18.77 -3.59
N PRO A 28 11.26 -19.05 -4.89
CA PRO A 28 12.10 -19.99 -5.60
C PRO A 28 13.51 -19.46 -5.79
N GLY A 29 14.46 -20.37 -5.91
CA GLY A 29 15.81 -20.03 -6.32
C GLY A 29 15.85 -19.54 -7.77
N GLU A 30 16.73 -18.55 -8.05
CA GLU A 30 16.92 -18.01 -9.40
C GLU A 30 18.23 -18.53 -10.02
N LYS A 31 18.11 -19.06 -11.23
CA LYS A 31 19.24 -19.67 -11.98
C LYS A 31 20.03 -18.65 -12.79
N ASN A 32 21.24 -19.03 -13.17
CA ASN A 32 22.10 -18.31 -14.13
C ASN A 32 22.54 -16.92 -13.68
N VAL A 33 22.40 -16.58 -12.42
CA VAL A 33 22.98 -15.35 -11.88
C VAL A 33 24.48 -15.56 -11.67
N GLU A 34 25.29 -14.73 -12.30
CA GLU A 34 26.75 -14.76 -12.15
C GLU A 34 27.12 -14.27 -10.75
N VAL A 35 27.95 -15.06 -10.05
CA VAL A 35 28.49 -14.73 -8.74
C VAL A 35 30.00 -14.63 -8.84
N ARG A 36 30.52 -13.45 -8.55
CA ARG A 36 31.94 -13.13 -8.58
C ARG A 36 32.48 -12.97 -7.17
N LEU A 37 33.50 -13.72 -6.83
CA LEU A 37 34.29 -13.53 -5.63
C LEU A 37 35.63 -12.91 -5.97
N THR A 38 35.98 -11.84 -5.28
CA THR A 38 37.34 -11.24 -5.34
C THR A 38 37.97 -11.41 -3.94
N ASP A 39 39.12 -12.03 -3.88
CA ASP A 39 39.87 -12.21 -2.65
C ASP A 39 40.74 -10.98 -2.31
N ARG A 40 41.38 -10.99 -1.16
CA ARG A 40 42.25 -9.89 -0.69
C ARG A 40 43.49 -9.62 -1.56
N THR A 41 43.87 -10.54 -2.44
CA THR A 41 44.98 -10.35 -3.40
C THR A 41 44.50 -9.81 -4.74
N GLY A 42 43.20 -9.69 -4.94
CA GLY A 42 42.58 -9.30 -6.20
C GLY A 42 42.31 -10.47 -7.14
N ALA A 43 42.57 -11.71 -6.74
CA ALA A 43 42.23 -12.89 -7.52
C ALA A 43 40.72 -13.08 -7.58
N ILE A 44 40.19 -13.49 -8.75
CA ILE A 44 38.80 -13.58 -9.06
C ILE A 44 38.38 -15.03 -9.26
N LEU A 45 37.27 -15.43 -8.62
CA LEU A 45 36.56 -16.67 -8.91
C LEU A 45 35.17 -16.33 -9.41
N LEU A 46 34.69 -17.04 -10.43
CA LEU A 46 33.37 -16.90 -11.01
C LEU A 46 32.62 -18.22 -10.91
N THR A 47 31.33 -18.12 -10.62
CA THR A 47 30.36 -19.22 -10.71
C THR A 47 29.01 -18.67 -11.14
N THR A 48 28.03 -19.54 -11.35
CA THR A 48 26.65 -19.15 -11.61
C THR A 48 25.72 -19.95 -10.70
N SER A 49 24.60 -19.36 -10.34
CA SER A 49 23.56 -20.08 -9.61
C SER A 49 22.93 -21.18 -10.48
N ASN A 50 22.69 -22.34 -9.89
CA ASN A 50 22.07 -23.48 -10.54
C ASN A 50 20.54 -23.34 -10.64
N VAL A 51 19.84 -24.33 -11.19
CA VAL A 51 18.36 -24.32 -11.37
C VAL A 51 17.56 -24.16 -10.09
N LYS A 52 18.17 -24.39 -8.92
CA LYS A 52 17.56 -24.17 -7.60
C LYS A 52 18.11 -22.90 -6.92
N GLY A 53 18.85 -22.08 -7.65
CA GLY A 53 19.43 -20.83 -7.14
C GLY A 53 20.75 -21.00 -6.36
N TYR A 54 21.20 -22.22 -6.07
CA TYR A 54 22.40 -22.43 -5.26
C TYR A 54 23.68 -22.23 -6.05
N PHE A 55 24.71 -21.74 -5.36
CA PHE A 55 26.06 -21.60 -5.88
C PHE A 55 27.11 -22.03 -4.84
N THR A 56 28.31 -22.34 -5.30
CA THR A 56 29.46 -22.68 -4.48
C THR A 56 30.73 -22.07 -5.06
N LEU A 57 31.55 -21.50 -4.20
CA LEU A 57 32.87 -20.95 -4.51
C LEU A 57 33.91 -21.54 -3.56
N ASN A 58 35.07 -21.94 -4.06
CA ASN A 58 36.17 -22.55 -3.31
C ASN A 58 37.42 -21.69 -3.42
N PRO A 59 37.55 -20.59 -2.68
CA PRO A 59 38.71 -19.76 -2.71
C PRO A 59 39.95 -20.51 -2.15
N SER A 60 41.11 -20.20 -2.72
CA SER A 60 42.39 -20.84 -2.35
C SER A 60 43.07 -20.20 -1.14
N ILE A 61 42.70 -18.98 -0.81
CA ILE A 61 43.18 -18.23 0.36
C ILE A 61 42.06 -17.87 1.28
N SER A 62 42.37 -17.51 2.54
CA SER A 62 41.38 -17.12 3.53
C SER A 62 40.85 -15.71 3.28
N GLN A 63 39.70 -15.44 3.92
CA GLN A 63 39.00 -14.14 3.87
C GLN A 63 39.91 -12.93 4.22
N PRO A 64 39.54 -11.69 3.96
CA PRO A 64 38.22 -11.27 3.53
C PRO A 64 37.97 -11.49 2.03
N TYR A 65 36.69 -11.71 1.69
CA TYR A 65 36.25 -11.81 0.30
C TYR A 65 35.22 -10.72 0.01
N ARG A 66 35.21 -10.23 -1.25
CA ARG A 66 34.12 -9.42 -1.81
C ARG A 66 33.35 -10.30 -2.78
N ILE A 67 32.05 -10.45 -2.56
CA ILE A 67 31.15 -11.16 -3.45
C ILE A 67 30.26 -10.16 -4.17
N GLU A 68 30.11 -10.33 -5.47
CA GLU A 68 29.28 -9.50 -6.34
C GLU A 68 28.32 -10.40 -7.11
N PHE A 69 27.05 -10.00 -7.17
CA PHE A 69 26.01 -10.67 -7.92
C PHE A 69 25.70 -9.86 -9.18
N ASN A 70 25.88 -10.46 -10.35
CA ASN A 70 25.57 -9.84 -11.63
C ASN A 70 24.25 -10.42 -12.16
N TYR A 71 23.17 -9.85 -11.71
CA TYR A 71 21.80 -10.28 -12.03
C TYR A 71 21.24 -9.60 -13.29
N THR A 72 21.75 -8.45 -13.69
CA THR A 72 21.26 -7.68 -14.84
C THR A 72 21.51 -8.36 -16.19
N LYS A 73 22.43 -9.32 -16.24
CA LYS A 73 22.71 -10.12 -17.45
C LYS A 73 21.65 -11.18 -17.76
N VAL A 74 20.80 -11.53 -16.81
CA VAL A 74 19.83 -12.62 -16.96
C VAL A 74 18.46 -12.09 -17.35
N PHE A 75 18.05 -10.99 -16.71
CA PHE A 75 16.80 -10.26 -16.94
C PHE A 75 16.95 -8.82 -16.41
N ASP A 76 15.95 -7.97 -16.64
CA ASP A 76 15.86 -6.65 -16.02
C ASP A 76 15.45 -6.77 -14.54
N TYR A 77 16.30 -7.43 -13.75
CA TYR A 77 16.09 -7.57 -12.31
C TYR A 77 16.51 -6.33 -11.54
N ASP A 78 15.73 -6.00 -10.52
CA ASP A 78 16.17 -5.14 -9.41
C ASP A 78 16.71 -6.00 -8.27
N GLY A 79 17.81 -5.57 -7.67
CA GLY A 79 18.35 -6.22 -6.48
C GLY A 79 17.54 -5.88 -5.25
N ALA A 80 17.01 -6.88 -4.57
CA ALA A 80 16.36 -6.69 -3.28
C ALA A 80 17.40 -6.46 -2.19
N VAL A 81 17.29 -5.34 -1.48
CA VAL A 81 18.22 -4.96 -0.41
C VAL A 81 17.54 -5.16 0.94
N ASN A 82 18.13 -5.99 1.79
CA ASN A 82 17.70 -6.08 3.18
C ASN A 82 18.16 -4.86 3.98
N THR A 83 17.26 -4.24 4.70
CA THR A 83 17.54 -3.10 5.59
C THR A 83 18.15 -3.49 6.94
N VAL A 84 18.21 -4.78 7.26
CA VAL A 84 18.68 -5.28 8.56
C VAL A 84 20.06 -5.90 8.44
N GLY A 85 21.06 -5.26 9.05
CA GLY A 85 22.43 -5.76 9.17
C GLY A 85 23.44 -5.14 8.20
N MET A 86 24.66 -4.90 8.69
CA MET A 86 25.73 -4.34 7.86
C MET A 86 26.15 -5.30 6.75
N GLY A 87 26.07 -4.84 5.51
CA GLY A 87 26.68 -5.48 4.33
C GLY A 87 26.08 -6.80 3.88
N SER A 88 25.04 -7.29 4.53
CA SER A 88 24.41 -8.54 4.15
C SER A 88 23.27 -8.29 3.15
N LYS A 89 23.22 -9.12 2.10
CA LYS A 89 22.12 -9.23 1.14
C LYS A 89 21.97 -8.11 0.12
N SER A 90 22.97 -7.25 -0.04
CA SER A 90 23.11 -6.38 -1.21
C SER A 90 23.79 -7.10 -2.37
N SER A 91 23.77 -6.50 -3.56
CA SER A 91 24.48 -7.03 -4.75
C SER A 91 26.00 -7.12 -4.58
N VAL A 92 26.54 -6.43 -3.58
CA VAL A 92 27.96 -6.52 -3.17
C VAL A 92 28.01 -6.82 -1.69
N GLN A 93 28.63 -7.93 -1.30
CA GLN A 93 28.73 -8.37 0.09
C GLN A 93 30.18 -8.64 0.46
N PHE A 94 30.57 -8.29 1.68
CA PHE A 94 31.87 -8.57 2.23
C PHE A 94 31.81 -9.72 3.25
N ILE A 95 32.67 -10.72 3.07
CA ILE A 95 32.68 -11.95 3.82
C ILE A 95 33.96 -12.01 4.64
N PHE A 96 33.82 -12.15 5.95
CA PHE A 96 34.91 -12.19 6.92
C PHE A 96 35.09 -13.53 7.62
N GLN A 97 34.32 -14.54 7.21
CA GLN A 97 34.37 -15.88 7.77
C GLN A 97 34.46 -16.94 6.67
N ASP A 98 35.25 -17.96 6.89
CA ASP A 98 35.24 -19.14 6.03
C ASP A 98 33.97 -19.97 6.29
N LYS A 99 33.44 -20.64 5.26
CA LYS A 99 32.21 -21.45 5.32
C LYS A 99 30.96 -20.66 5.70
N GLN A 100 30.80 -19.49 5.11
CA GLN A 100 29.58 -18.69 5.27
C GLN A 100 28.58 -19.04 4.17
N PHE A 101 27.29 -19.06 4.55
CA PHE A 101 26.18 -19.11 3.60
C PHE A 101 25.75 -17.68 3.25
N VAL A 102 25.69 -17.40 1.96
CA VAL A 102 25.41 -16.06 1.42
C VAL A 102 24.11 -16.09 0.63
N SER A 103 23.20 -15.19 0.91
CA SER A 103 21.94 -15.08 0.16
C SER A 103 21.82 -13.73 -0.52
N PHE A 104 21.16 -13.73 -1.69
CA PHE A 104 20.85 -12.53 -2.44
C PHE A 104 19.48 -12.66 -3.09
N GLY A 105 18.56 -11.72 -2.78
CA GLY A 105 17.23 -11.63 -3.39
C GLY A 105 17.27 -10.79 -4.66
N VAL A 106 16.59 -11.25 -5.70
CA VAL A 106 16.34 -10.48 -6.93
C VAL A 106 14.84 -10.29 -7.11
N ASN A 107 14.46 -9.09 -7.46
CA ASN A 107 13.09 -8.73 -7.77
C ASN A 107 12.96 -8.58 -9.29
N TYR A 108 11.98 -9.27 -9.88
CA TYR A 108 11.68 -9.11 -11.30
C TYR A 108 10.41 -8.29 -11.45
N PRO A 109 10.51 -7.01 -11.84
CA PRO A 109 9.36 -6.10 -11.91
C PRO A 109 8.18 -6.64 -12.73
N GLN A 110 8.46 -7.39 -13.79
CA GLN A 110 7.40 -7.97 -14.62
C GLN A 110 6.54 -9.04 -13.91
N ASP A 111 7.05 -9.70 -12.87
CA ASP A 111 6.25 -10.64 -12.08
C ASP A 111 5.11 -9.94 -11.35
N TYR A 112 5.27 -8.62 -11.09
CA TYR A 112 4.32 -7.81 -10.36
C TYR A 112 3.54 -6.85 -11.24
N THR A 113 4.13 -6.41 -12.34
CA THR A 113 3.67 -5.25 -13.10
C THR A 113 3.33 -5.56 -14.55
N LYS A 114 3.40 -6.82 -14.99
CA LYS A 114 2.99 -7.19 -16.35
C LYS A 114 1.48 -7.02 -16.47
N ASN A 115 1.06 -5.87 -16.99
CA ASN A 115 -0.34 -5.48 -17.13
C ASN A 115 -1.13 -5.58 -15.81
N PRO A 116 -0.70 -4.92 -14.70
CA PRO A 116 -1.42 -4.96 -13.44
C PRO A 116 -2.80 -4.33 -13.60
N GLU A 117 -3.74 -4.78 -12.80
CA GLU A 117 -5.00 -4.08 -12.62
C GLU A 117 -4.80 -2.85 -11.75
N LEU A 118 -5.36 -1.73 -12.18
CA LEU A 118 -5.43 -0.49 -11.43
C LEU A 118 -6.82 -0.35 -10.82
N PHE A 119 -6.88 0.09 -9.57
CA PHE A 119 -8.12 0.26 -8.83
C PHE A 119 -8.32 1.73 -8.45
N ALA A 120 -9.54 2.22 -8.59
CA ALA A 120 -9.87 3.59 -8.17
C ALA A 120 -11.27 3.70 -7.57
N PRO A 121 -11.41 4.39 -6.42
CA PRO A 121 -12.70 4.85 -5.96
C PRO A 121 -13.20 6.00 -6.83
N CYS A 122 -14.50 5.97 -7.14
CA CYS A 122 -15.21 7.02 -7.84
C CYS A 122 -16.23 7.67 -6.92
N TYR A 123 -16.48 8.97 -7.10
CA TYR A 123 -17.46 9.67 -6.27
C TYR A 123 -18.78 9.85 -7.00
N VAL A 124 -19.82 9.20 -6.48
CA VAL A 124 -21.19 9.34 -6.98
C VAL A 124 -21.82 10.55 -6.31
N ILE A 125 -22.22 11.54 -7.11
CA ILE A 125 -22.88 12.76 -6.60
C ILE A 125 -24.25 12.42 -6.04
N GLY A 126 -24.61 13.02 -4.89
CA GLY A 126 -25.93 12.94 -4.27
C GLY A 126 -26.04 11.86 -3.21
N ASN A 127 -27.29 11.43 -2.94
CA ASN A 127 -27.60 10.43 -1.93
C ASN A 127 -27.79 9.02 -2.53
N PRO A 128 -26.74 8.20 -2.63
CA PRO A 128 -26.85 6.88 -3.23
C PRO A 128 -27.61 5.87 -2.36
N GLN A 129 -27.94 6.22 -1.11
CA GLN A 129 -28.71 5.36 -0.21
C GLN A 129 -30.22 5.55 -0.36
N ASP A 130 -30.66 6.59 -1.04
CA ASP A 130 -32.07 6.79 -1.34
C ASP A 130 -32.53 5.78 -2.40
N PRO A 131 -33.58 4.99 -2.15
CA PRO A 131 -34.04 3.99 -3.12
C PRO A 131 -34.54 4.58 -4.44
N THR A 132 -34.91 5.86 -4.46
CA THR A 132 -35.36 6.58 -5.64
C THR A 132 -34.22 7.25 -6.42
N ALA A 133 -33.01 7.28 -5.86
CA ALA A 133 -31.87 7.93 -6.49
C ALA A 133 -31.53 7.27 -7.82
N ILE A 134 -31.47 8.06 -8.88
CA ILE A 134 -31.14 7.60 -10.25
C ILE A 134 -29.68 7.11 -10.32
N ASN A 135 -28.80 7.74 -9.57
CA ASN A 135 -27.37 7.51 -9.60
C ASN A 135 -26.85 6.49 -8.57
N LYS A 136 -27.75 5.85 -7.81
CA LYS A 136 -27.37 4.86 -6.77
C LYS A 136 -26.59 3.67 -7.32
N ASP A 137 -26.85 3.31 -8.58
CA ASP A 137 -26.21 2.19 -9.28
C ASP A 137 -25.01 2.63 -10.15
N PHE A 138 -24.58 3.89 -10.06
CA PHE A 138 -23.38 4.38 -10.71
C PHE A 138 -22.14 3.83 -10.04
N ASP A 139 -21.06 3.73 -10.82
CA ASP A 139 -19.81 3.14 -10.40
C ASP A 139 -19.16 3.97 -9.28
N ALA A 140 -18.92 3.34 -8.12
CA ALA A 140 -18.21 3.94 -6.99
C ALA A 140 -16.84 3.31 -6.77
N PHE A 141 -16.58 2.16 -7.39
CA PHE A 141 -15.26 1.54 -7.42
C PHE A 141 -15.08 0.78 -8.72
N VAL A 142 -13.94 1.02 -9.37
CA VAL A 142 -13.64 0.47 -10.70
C VAL A 142 -12.23 -0.10 -10.74
N ASN A 143 -12.00 -1.02 -11.70
CA ASN A 143 -10.66 -1.41 -12.10
C ASN A 143 -10.50 -1.38 -13.63
N TRP A 144 -9.26 -1.39 -14.06
CA TRP A 144 -8.87 -1.55 -15.46
C TRP A 144 -7.43 -2.05 -15.55
N ASP A 145 -7.13 -2.75 -16.64
CA ASP A 145 -5.76 -3.16 -16.93
C ASP A 145 -4.87 -1.95 -17.26
N TYR A 146 -3.64 -1.93 -16.75
CA TYR A 146 -2.67 -0.87 -17.01
C TYR A 146 -2.46 -0.58 -18.50
N ASN A 147 -2.37 -1.64 -19.32
CA ASN A 147 -2.20 -1.50 -20.78
C ASN A 147 -3.40 -0.86 -21.48
N ASN A 148 -4.56 -0.84 -20.83
CA ASN A 148 -5.77 -0.22 -21.33
C ASN A 148 -5.93 1.23 -20.83
N GLY A 149 -5.03 1.68 -19.95
CA GLY A 149 -5.02 3.03 -19.39
C GLY A 149 -4.44 4.06 -20.35
N GLY A 150 -5.12 5.19 -20.50
CA GLY A 150 -4.56 6.41 -21.09
C GLY A 150 -4.46 6.50 -22.60
N GLN A 151 -4.60 5.43 -23.36
CA GLN A 151 -4.40 5.48 -24.81
C GLN A 151 -5.67 5.75 -25.64
N ASN A 152 -6.87 5.61 -25.07
CA ASN A 152 -8.13 5.79 -25.79
C ASN A 152 -9.09 6.77 -25.09
N TYR A 153 -8.57 7.91 -24.68
CA TYR A 153 -9.37 8.96 -24.03
C TYR A 153 -10.59 9.39 -24.87
N ASN A 154 -10.52 9.27 -26.19
CA ASN A 154 -11.60 9.66 -27.11
C ASN A 154 -12.81 8.71 -27.10
N ASN A 155 -12.73 7.55 -26.48
CA ASN A 155 -13.82 6.56 -26.41
C ASN A 155 -14.44 6.46 -25.01
N ILE A 156 -14.06 7.33 -24.09
CA ILE A 156 -14.63 7.36 -22.74
C ILE A 156 -15.95 8.14 -22.82
N VAL A 157 -17.07 7.42 -22.81
CA VAL A 157 -18.35 8.02 -22.46
C VAL A 157 -18.30 8.37 -20.96
N PRO A 158 -18.55 9.63 -20.55
CA PRO A 158 -18.50 10.00 -19.15
C PRO A 158 -19.36 9.05 -18.31
N LEU A 159 -18.81 8.45 -17.26
CA LEU A 159 -19.51 7.60 -16.30
C LEU A 159 -20.74 8.27 -15.72
N ALA A 160 -20.75 9.60 -15.65
CA ALA A 160 -21.88 10.44 -15.25
C ALA A 160 -23.13 10.28 -16.15
N GLN A 161 -23.01 9.68 -17.31
CA GLN A 161 -24.12 9.44 -18.24
C GLN A 161 -24.50 7.96 -18.36
N GLY A 162 -24.02 7.11 -17.43
CA GLY A 162 -24.31 5.67 -17.47
C GLY A 162 -23.56 4.92 -18.58
N GLY A 163 -22.54 5.56 -19.18
CA GLY A 163 -21.65 4.91 -20.14
C GLY A 163 -20.66 4.02 -19.40
N THR A 164 -20.44 2.82 -19.92
CA THR A 164 -19.26 2.03 -19.58
C THR A 164 -18.13 2.54 -20.45
N ALA A 165 -17.07 3.09 -19.82
CA ALA A 165 -15.82 3.26 -20.56
C ALA A 165 -15.40 1.86 -21.05
N ASN A 166 -15.13 1.73 -22.35
CA ASN A 166 -14.58 0.50 -22.89
C ASN A 166 -13.31 0.19 -22.10
N ASN A 167 -13.31 -0.88 -21.31
CA ASN A 167 -12.22 -1.40 -20.47
C ASN A 167 -12.25 -1.05 -18.96
N LEU A 168 -13.23 -0.33 -18.44
CA LEU A 168 -13.45 -0.26 -17.00
C LEU A 168 -14.39 -1.37 -16.55
N THR A 169 -13.99 -2.08 -15.51
CA THR A 169 -14.88 -3.02 -14.82
C THR A 169 -15.45 -2.35 -13.59
N LYS A 170 -16.76 -2.34 -13.47
CA LYS A 170 -17.45 -1.92 -12.26
C LYS A 170 -17.30 -2.97 -11.18
N LEU A 171 -16.79 -2.58 -10.02
CA LEU A 171 -16.61 -3.46 -8.87
C LEU A 171 -17.58 -3.17 -7.74
N ALA A 172 -18.02 -1.93 -7.60
CA ALA A 172 -19.04 -1.56 -6.63
C ALA A 172 -19.79 -0.29 -7.06
N THR A 173 -21.02 -0.17 -6.59
CA THR A 173 -21.90 0.98 -6.86
C THR A 173 -21.96 1.96 -5.69
N GLY A 174 -22.50 3.15 -5.94
CA GLY A 174 -22.71 4.16 -4.91
C GLY A 174 -23.56 3.65 -3.73
N LYS A 175 -24.63 2.89 -4.01
CA LYS A 175 -25.48 2.32 -2.96
C LYS A 175 -24.76 1.27 -2.11
N GLN A 176 -23.78 0.59 -2.68
CA GLN A 176 -23.05 -0.47 -1.98
C GLN A 176 -21.96 0.05 -1.04
N ILE A 177 -21.23 1.10 -1.43
CA ILE A 177 -20.09 1.59 -0.64
C ILE A 177 -20.11 3.09 -0.33
N GLY A 178 -20.84 3.90 -1.12
CA GLY A 178 -20.78 5.36 -1.00
C GLY A 178 -19.42 5.95 -1.37
N ALA A 179 -19.09 7.08 -0.73
CA ALA A 179 -17.79 7.75 -0.95
C ALA A 179 -16.68 7.05 -0.16
N CYS A 180 -15.69 6.51 -0.87
CA CYS A 180 -14.48 5.87 -0.32
C CYS A 180 -13.21 6.57 -0.83
N TRP A 181 -12.08 6.38 -0.14
CA TRP A 181 -10.80 6.98 -0.53
C TRP A 181 -9.65 5.99 -0.57
N GLY A 182 -9.26 5.42 0.57
CA GLY A 182 -8.10 4.54 0.68
C GLY A 182 -8.27 3.24 -0.10
N VAL A 183 -7.18 2.74 -0.67
CA VAL A 183 -7.15 1.45 -1.39
C VAL A 183 -5.93 0.66 -0.95
N ALA A 184 -6.13 -0.58 -0.52
CA ALA A 184 -5.08 -1.55 -0.23
C ALA A 184 -5.42 -2.89 -0.89
N HIS A 185 -4.41 -3.68 -1.24
CA HIS A 185 -4.60 -4.93 -1.97
C HIS A 185 -3.86 -6.08 -1.29
N GLN A 186 -4.59 -7.12 -0.88
CA GLN A 186 -4.03 -8.38 -0.40
C GLN A 186 -3.75 -9.29 -1.60
N LYS A 187 -2.48 -9.34 -2.03
CA LYS A 187 -2.07 -9.97 -3.30
C LYS A 187 -2.45 -11.45 -3.41
N SER A 188 -2.29 -12.22 -2.34
CA SER A 188 -2.50 -13.68 -2.34
C SER A 188 -3.95 -14.10 -2.55
N THR A 189 -4.90 -13.25 -2.13
CA THR A 189 -6.34 -13.52 -2.18
C THR A 189 -7.06 -12.68 -3.24
N ASP A 190 -6.35 -11.71 -3.84
CA ASP A 190 -6.91 -10.72 -4.75
C ASP A 190 -8.08 -9.91 -4.13
N ILE A 191 -7.98 -9.64 -2.82
CA ILE A 191 -8.96 -8.82 -2.11
C ILE A 191 -8.48 -7.37 -2.08
N VAL A 192 -9.36 -6.46 -2.47
CA VAL A 192 -9.15 -5.01 -2.40
C VAL A 192 -9.94 -4.44 -1.24
N PHE A 193 -9.26 -3.68 -0.39
CA PHE A 193 -9.84 -2.97 0.75
C PHE A 193 -10.05 -1.51 0.38
N THR A 194 -11.19 -0.95 0.76
CA THR A 194 -11.42 0.49 0.67
C THR A 194 -12.21 1.00 1.87
N THR A 195 -11.99 2.25 2.26
CA THR A 195 -12.57 2.84 3.47
C THR A 195 -13.36 4.11 3.17
N ALA A 196 -14.42 4.31 3.96
CA ALA A 196 -15.32 5.44 3.85
C ALA A 196 -14.66 6.77 4.25
N ILE A 197 -15.06 7.85 3.58
CA ILE A 197 -14.64 9.21 3.86
C ILE A 197 -15.79 10.18 3.70
N LEU A 198 -15.78 11.27 4.46
CA LEU A 198 -16.65 12.41 4.17
C LEU A 198 -16.15 13.16 2.93
N LYS A 199 -16.89 13.07 1.85
CA LYS A 199 -16.64 13.79 0.60
C LYS A 199 -17.79 14.75 0.31
N ARG A 200 -17.48 16.01 0.01
CA ARG A 200 -18.50 17.00 -0.34
C ARG A 200 -19.21 16.56 -1.61
N HIS A 201 -20.53 16.72 -1.66
CA HIS A 201 -21.44 16.35 -2.75
C HIS A 201 -21.64 14.84 -2.97
N ALA A 202 -20.87 13.96 -2.32
CA ALA A 202 -21.02 12.51 -2.43
C ALA A 202 -21.53 11.91 -1.10
N GLY A 203 -22.51 11.03 -1.20
CA GLY A 203 -23.10 10.39 -0.04
C GLY A 203 -22.29 9.24 0.51
N ILE A 204 -22.46 8.98 1.80
CA ILE A 204 -21.86 7.81 2.48
C ILE A 204 -22.63 6.54 2.14
N GLY A 205 -21.94 5.41 2.25
CA GLY A 205 -22.50 4.06 2.07
C GLY A 205 -23.20 3.53 3.33
N PRO A 206 -23.64 2.25 3.28
CA PRO A 206 -24.47 1.64 4.33
C PRO A 206 -23.74 1.45 5.67
N LYS A 207 -22.40 1.47 5.69
CA LYS A 207 -21.60 1.38 6.92
C LYS A 207 -21.21 2.76 7.50
N GLY A 208 -21.80 3.85 6.99
CA GLY A 208 -21.52 5.19 7.47
C GLY A 208 -20.08 5.64 7.21
N TYR A 209 -19.61 6.59 8.03
CA TYR A 209 -18.24 7.12 7.93
C TYR A 209 -17.17 6.14 8.43
N GLY A 210 -17.56 5.10 9.16
CA GLY A 210 -16.69 4.03 9.64
C GLY A 210 -16.54 2.86 8.68
N GLY A 211 -17.11 2.94 7.48
CA GLY A 211 -17.17 1.81 6.55
C GLY A 211 -15.82 1.31 6.09
N LEU A 212 -15.61 0.01 6.23
CA LEU A 212 -14.59 -0.79 5.54
C LEU A 212 -15.31 -1.75 4.60
N TYR A 213 -14.88 -1.81 3.35
CA TYR A 213 -15.44 -2.67 2.32
C TYR A 213 -14.33 -3.49 1.67
N LEU A 214 -14.60 -4.79 1.51
CA LEU A 214 -13.73 -5.74 0.84
C LEU A 214 -14.37 -6.17 -0.47
N ILE A 215 -13.62 -6.02 -1.54
CA ILE A 215 -14.07 -6.25 -2.90
C ILE A 215 -13.17 -7.31 -3.51
N GLN A 216 -13.72 -8.31 -4.17
CA GLN A 216 -12.93 -9.27 -4.95
C GLN A 216 -12.43 -8.59 -6.22
N GLY A 217 -11.11 -8.61 -6.46
CA GLY A 217 -10.49 -7.81 -7.51
C GLY A 217 -11.02 -8.03 -8.94
N LYS A 218 -11.46 -9.25 -9.27
CA LYS A 218 -11.94 -9.62 -10.61
C LYS A 218 -13.44 -9.84 -10.73
N LYS A 219 -14.19 -9.61 -9.65
CA LYS A 219 -15.63 -9.86 -9.60
C LYS A 219 -16.34 -8.63 -9.09
N ASP A 220 -17.44 -8.26 -9.72
CA ASP A 220 -18.39 -7.24 -9.21
C ASP A 220 -19.06 -7.79 -7.93
N SER A 221 -18.31 -7.85 -6.84
CA SER A 221 -18.77 -8.47 -5.61
C SER A 221 -18.08 -7.87 -4.39
N ILE A 222 -18.89 -7.25 -3.53
CA ILE A 222 -18.50 -6.94 -2.16
C ILE A 222 -18.62 -8.24 -1.35
N ILE A 223 -17.49 -8.77 -0.93
CA ILE A 223 -17.43 -10.04 -0.20
C ILE A 223 -17.60 -9.85 1.31
N PHE A 224 -17.32 -8.65 1.81
CA PHE A 224 -17.45 -8.32 3.22
C PHE A 224 -17.54 -6.80 3.43
N SER A 225 -18.23 -6.38 4.49
CA SER A 225 -18.21 -4.98 4.94
C SER A 225 -18.51 -4.86 6.42
N MET A 226 -17.84 -3.93 7.10
CA MET A 226 -18.06 -3.65 8.51
C MET A 226 -17.92 -2.16 8.82
N ASP A 227 -18.43 -1.75 10.00
CA ASP A 227 -18.15 -0.43 10.56
C ASP A 227 -16.98 -0.54 11.55
N LEU A 228 -15.85 0.07 11.23
CA LEU A 228 -14.64 0.04 12.06
C LEU A 228 -14.80 0.73 13.43
N ASN A 229 -15.83 1.56 13.60
CA ASN A 229 -16.16 2.10 14.94
C ASN A 229 -16.49 0.98 15.92
N THR A 230 -17.03 -0.15 15.46
CA THR A 230 -17.42 -1.30 16.32
C THR A 230 -16.22 -2.03 16.90
N ILE A 231 -15.04 -1.85 16.33
CA ILE A 231 -13.78 -2.44 16.82
C ILE A 231 -12.81 -1.39 17.38
N GLY A 232 -13.32 -0.20 17.74
CA GLY A 232 -12.55 0.81 18.45
C GLY A 232 -11.71 1.73 17.56
N ILE A 233 -12.02 1.86 16.26
CA ILE A 233 -11.34 2.79 15.33
C ILE A 233 -12.32 3.94 14.99
N PRO A 234 -12.30 5.05 15.73
CA PRO A 234 -13.27 6.12 15.54
C PRO A 234 -13.08 6.83 14.20
N SER A 235 -14.16 6.93 13.43
CA SER A 235 -14.21 7.70 12.18
C SER A 235 -14.66 9.15 12.38
N GLY A 236 -15.12 9.52 13.58
CA GLY A 236 -15.91 10.71 13.81
C GLY A 236 -17.35 10.54 13.32
N SER A 237 -18.18 11.53 13.60
CA SER A 237 -19.58 11.55 13.21
C SER A 237 -19.94 12.84 12.49
N PHE A 238 -20.85 12.75 11.53
CA PHE A 238 -21.42 13.89 10.83
C PHE A 238 -22.84 13.56 10.37
N LEU A 239 -23.49 14.51 9.74
CA LEU A 239 -24.87 14.41 9.27
C LEU A 239 -25.05 13.27 8.25
N SER A 240 -26.23 12.66 8.25
CA SER A 240 -26.63 11.69 7.23
C SER A 240 -26.74 12.34 5.85
N ASN A 241 -26.79 11.52 4.80
CA ASN A 241 -26.96 12.01 3.42
C ASN A 241 -28.19 12.91 3.28
N THR A 242 -29.30 12.55 3.91
CA THR A 242 -30.55 13.33 3.91
C THR A 242 -30.40 14.65 4.67
N ALA A 243 -29.77 14.63 5.85
CA ALA A 243 -29.54 15.84 6.63
C ALA A 243 -28.54 16.80 6.00
N ARG A 244 -27.66 16.32 5.12
CA ARG A 244 -26.78 17.11 4.25
C ARG A 244 -27.52 17.68 3.05
N HIS A 245 -28.78 17.36 2.84
CA HIS A 245 -29.59 17.72 1.66
C HIS A 245 -28.95 17.28 0.35
N LEU A 246 -28.36 16.08 0.34
CA LEU A 246 -27.81 15.54 -0.89
C LEU A 246 -28.94 15.16 -1.87
N PRO A 247 -28.82 15.55 -3.15
CA PRO A 247 -29.89 15.29 -4.13
C PRO A 247 -29.99 13.80 -4.46
N THR A 248 -31.18 13.37 -4.87
CA THR A 248 -31.48 12.00 -5.33
C THR A 248 -31.40 11.89 -6.88
N SER A 249 -31.16 12.98 -7.56
CA SER A 249 -31.07 13.03 -9.04
C SER A 249 -29.83 13.77 -9.48
N PHE A 250 -29.11 13.22 -10.45
CA PHE A 250 -27.89 13.80 -11.02
C PHE A 250 -28.07 15.25 -11.55
N PRO A 251 -29.16 15.64 -12.18
CA PRO A 251 -29.34 17.01 -12.64
C PRO A 251 -29.58 18.04 -11.53
N LEU A 252 -29.93 17.60 -10.33
CA LEU A 252 -30.19 18.50 -9.22
C LEU A 252 -28.88 19.04 -8.63
N LEU A 253 -28.86 20.33 -8.33
CA LEU A 253 -27.72 20.99 -7.72
C LEU A 253 -27.52 20.50 -6.28
N SER A 254 -26.27 20.27 -5.92
CA SER A 254 -25.85 19.95 -4.56
C SER A 254 -25.10 21.13 -3.97
N ALA A 255 -25.61 21.74 -2.92
CA ALA A 255 -24.90 22.77 -2.18
C ALA A 255 -23.93 22.17 -1.16
N ASP A 256 -24.40 21.21 -0.36
CA ASP A 256 -23.67 20.49 0.69
C ASP A 256 -22.71 21.37 1.51
N SER A 257 -23.18 22.57 1.85
CA SER A 257 -22.37 23.62 2.49
C SER A 257 -21.92 23.22 3.90
N LEU A 258 -22.74 22.43 4.61
CA LEU A 258 -22.43 21.99 5.97
C LEU A 258 -21.22 21.07 6.02
N ALA A 259 -20.96 20.30 4.98
CA ALA A 259 -19.82 19.39 4.92
C ALA A 259 -18.48 20.12 4.76
N PHE A 260 -18.47 21.34 4.25
CA PHE A 260 -17.23 22.05 3.86
C PHE A 260 -16.19 22.11 5.00
N SER A 261 -16.62 22.51 6.20
CA SER A 261 -15.72 22.65 7.36
C SER A 261 -15.26 21.31 7.97
N HIS A 262 -15.85 20.18 7.54
CA HIS A 262 -15.58 18.84 8.06
C HIS A 262 -14.78 17.96 7.09
N ILE A 263 -14.57 18.42 5.87
CA ILE A 263 -13.76 17.69 4.88
C ILE A 263 -12.33 17.50 5.41
N GLY A 264 -11.80 16.27 5.26
CA GLY A 264 -10.47 15.91 5.79
C GLY A 264 -10.41 15.67 7.29
N LYS A 265 -11.56 15.59 7.98
CA LYS A 265 -11.67 15.44 9.44
C LYS A 265 -12.54 14.25 9.86
N ILE A 266 -13.30 13.67 8.95
CA ILE A 266 -14.27 12.59 9.19
C ILE A 266 -14.01 11.45 8.20
N GLY A 267 -14.03 10.22 8.71
CA GLY A 267 -13.70 9.01 7.96
C GLY A 267 -12.23 8.67 8.06
N TYR A 268 -11.75 7.93 7.07
CA TYR A 268 -10.38 7.44 7.02
C TYR A 268 -9.63 8.05 5.83
N GLY A 269 -8.34 8.28 6.04
CA GLY A 269 -7.39 8.73 5.01
C GLY A 269 -6.83 7.56 4.21
N GLY A 270 -5.52 7.57 3.98
CA GLY A 270 -4.82 6.48 3.33
C GLY A 270 -4.91 5.18 4.11
N ILE A 271 -4.93 4.08 3.38
CA ILE A 271 -4.80 2.71 3.91
C ILE A 271 -3.73 1.98 3.11
N ASP A 272 -3.04 1.07 3.74
CA ASP A 272 -2.14 0.13 3.07
C ASP A 272 -2.04 -1.17 3.88
N ILE A 273 -1.44 -2.19 3.29
CA ILE A 273 -1.35 -3.52 3.89
C ILE A 273 0.12 -3.92 4.05
N SER A 274 0.42 -4.70 5.10
CA SER A 274 1.75 -5.28 5.29
C SER A 274 2.14 -6.17 4.10
N GLU A 275 3.43 -6.33 3.88
CA GLU A 275 3.95 -7.11 2.75
C GLU A 275 3.52 -8.59 2.79
N ASP A 276 3.32 -9.13 3.99
CA ASP A 276 2.77 -10.49 4.20
C ASP A 276 1.23 -10.56 4.10
N GLY A 277 0.57 -9.43 3.89
CA GLY A 277 -0.88 -9.34 3.74
C GLY A 277 -1.69 -9.55 5.02
N LYS A 278 -1.07 -9.57 6.20
CA LYS A 278 -1.74 -9.92 7.46
C LYS A 278 -2.19 -8.74 8.29
N THR A 279 -1.67 -7.54 8.03
CA THR A 279 -1.99 -6.35 8.81
C THR A 279 -2.39 -5.20 7.89
N LEU A 280 -3.58 -4.67 8.09
CA LEU A 280 -4.06 -3.46 7.44
C LEU A 280 -3.70 -2.25 8.29
N TYR A 281 -3.14 -1.22 7.67
CA TYR A 281 -2.83 0.05 8.31
C TYR A 281 -3.70 1.15 7.73
N LEU A 282 -4.22 2.02 8.59
CA LEU A 282 -5.06 3.14 8.15
C LEU A 282 -4.93 4.36 9.08
N ILE A 283 -5.26 5.51 8.54
CA ILE A 283 -5.29 6.76 9.30
C ILE A 283 -6.74 7.16 9.56
N SER A 284 -7.11 7.29 10.84
CA SER A 284 -8.35 7.97 11.21
C SER A 284 -8.14 9.48 11.14
N LEU A 285 -8.89 10.13 10.25
CA LEU A 285 -8.86 11.60 10.10
C LEU A 285 -9.41 12.30 11.33
N TYR A 286 -10.30 11.64 12.06
CA TYR A 286 -10.93 12.17 13.27
C TYR A 286 -9.94 12.17 14.45
N THR A 287 -9.33 11.01 14.75
CA THR A 287 -8.40 10.89 15.88
C THR A 287 -6.99 11.32 15.54
N LYS A 288 -6.65 11.49 14.27
CA LYS A 288 -5.30 11.77 13.76
C LYS A 288 -4.26 10.72 14.18
N LYS A 289 -4.69 9.47 14.30
CA LYS A 289 -3.84 8.34 14.66
C LYS A 289 -3.69 7.38 13.49
N LEU A 290 -2.56 6.70 13.47
CA LEU A 290 -2.35 5.49 12.70
C LEU A 290 -2.94 4.31 13.50
N TYR A 291 -3.69 3.46 12.83
CA TYR A 291 -4.19 2.20 13.36
C TYR A 291 -3.61 1.04 12.56
N SER A 292 -3.32 -0.06 13.23
CA SER A 292 -3.07 -1.35 12.60
C SER A 292 -4.20 -2.30 12.99
N ILE A 293 -4.64 -3.11 12.03
CA ILE A 293 -5.66 -4.15 12.21
C ILE A 293 -5.06 -5.46 11.75
N PHE A 294 -4.96 -6.45 12.63
CA PHE A 294 -4.58 -7.79 12.22
C PHE A 294 -5.76 -8.46 11.52
N ILE A 295 -5.61 -8.81 10.25
CA ILE A 295 -6.68 -9.29 9.37
C ILE A 295 -6.44 -10.69 8.83
N ASN A 296 -5.30 -11.30 9.16
CA ASN A 296 -4.83 -12.56 8.60
C ASN A 296 -4.67 -12.56 7.06
N ASN A 297 -4.13 -13.67 6.55
CA ASN A 297 -4.02 -13.93 5.12
C ASN A 297 -4.19 -15.45 4.89
N PRO A 298 -5.33 -15.92 4.35
CA PRO A 298 -6.48 -15.13 3.86
C PRO A 298 -7.20 -14.33 4.95
N PHE A 299 -8.00 -13.35 4.52
CA PHE A 299 -8.70 -12.42 5.40
C PHE A 299 -9.61 -13.15 6.40
N GLU A 300 -9.52 -12.74 7.66
CA GLU A 300 -10.46 -13.07 8.73
C GLU A 300 -11.03 -11.79 9.32
N GLN A 301 -12.29 -11.83 9.73
CA GLN A 301 -12.93 -10.66 10.32
C GLN A 301 -12.26 -10.29 11.65
N PRO A 302 -11.72 -9.06 11.78
CA PRO A 302 -11.07 -8.62 13.00
C PRO A 302 -12.06 -8.25 14.10
N ASP A 303 -11.59 -8.32 15.34
CA ASP A 303 -12.25 -7.78 16.51
C ASP A 303 -11.44 -6.66 17.18
N ILE A 304 -11.86 -6.19 18.35
CA ILE A 304 -11.17 -5.11 19.07
C ILE A 304 -9.77 -5.49 19.54
N ASN A 305 -9.48 -6.77 19.76
CA ASN A 305 -8.18 -7.26 20.20
C ASN A 305 -7.16 -7.29 19.07
N ASP A 306 -7.62 -7.23 17.81
CA ASP A 306 -6.78 -7.18 16.62
C ASP A 306 -6.30 -5.76 16.28
N VAL A 307 -6.68 -4.76 17.08
CA VAL A 307 -6.45 -3.34 16.78
C VAL A 307 -5.41 -2.73 17.72
N ASP A 308 -4.36 -2.16 17.14
CA ASP A 308 -3.44 -1.25 17.81
C ASP A 308 -3.60 0.19 17.29
N SER A 309 -3.24 1.19 18.10
CA SER A 309 -3.25 2.60 17.70
C SER A 309 -1.97 3.34 18.08
N PHE A 310 -1.50 4.20 17.19
CA PHE A 310 -0.25 4.94 17.34
C PHE A 310 -0.47 6.43 17.12
N ALA A 311 -0.03 7.26 18.07
CA ALA A 311 -0.10 8.71 17.95
C ALA A 311 0.90 9.19 16.90
N ILE A 312 0.42 9.81 15.83
CA ILE A 312 1.26 10.43 14.81
C ILE A 312 1.83 11.74 15.38
N PRO A 313 3.15 11.97 15.27
CA PRO A 313 3.75 13.20 15.80
C PRO A 313 3.15 14.47 15.19
N ASP A 314 2.90 15.47 16.04
CA ASP A 314 2.56 16.81 15.59
C ASP A 314 3.83 17.52 15.14
N PRO A 315 3.91 18.02 13.90
CA PRO A 315 5.06 18.79 13.44
C PRO A 315 5.13 20.21 14.02
N ASN A 316 4.32 20.54 15.02
CA ASN A 316 4.19 21.86 15.66
C ASN A 316 3.70 22.92 14.65
N CYS A 317 2.56 22.66 14.03
CA CYS A 317 1.95 23.58 13.09
C CYS A 317 1.71 24.96 13.69
N ASN A 318 2.29 26.00 13.06
CA ASN A 318 1.96 27.38 13.37
C ASN A 318 0.59 27.71 12.75
N ARG A 319 -0.24 28.51 13.38
CA ARG A 319 -1.55 28.98 12.86
C ARG A 319 -2.37 27.95 12.08
N GLY A 320 -2.50 26.74 12.65
CA GLY A 320 -3.27 25.66 12.04
C GLY A 320 -3.18 24.41 12.86
N THR A 321 -3.55 23.30 12.21
CA THR A 321 -3.48 21.98 12.84
C THR A 321 -2.87 20.97 11.89
N TYR A 322 -2.18 19.98 12.44
CA TYR A 322 -1.66 18.92 11.58
C TYR A 322 -2.76 17.99 11.11
N ARG A 323 -2.63 17.52 9.87
CA ARG A 323 -3.54 16.63 9.18
C ARG A 323 -2.77 15.45 8.59
N PRO A 324 -2.69 14.32 9.28
CA PRO A 324 -2.19 13.10 8.68
C PRO A 324 -3.22 12.57 7.69
N TRP A 325 -2.73 12.07 6.54
CA TRP A 325 -3.62 11.55 5.51
C TRP A 325 -3.05 10.34 4.78
N ALA A 326 -1.85 10.44 4.25
CA ALA A 326 -1.25 9.40 3.44
C ALA A 326 -0.56 8.34 4.30
N VAL A 327 -0.68 7.09 3.88
CA VAL A 327 0.12 5.98 4.42
C VAL A 327 0.55 5.08 3.29
N LYS A 328 1.80 4.60 3.35
CA LYS A 328 2.35 3.63 2.40
C LYS A 328 3.31 2.69 3.10
N MET A 329 3.08 1.39 2.94
CA MET A 329 4.03 0.34 3.34
C MET A 329 5.15 0.23 2.30
N HIS A 330 6.39 0.21 2.77
CA HIS A 330 7.54 -0.05 1.91
C HIS A 330 8.68 -0.65 2.73
N ARG A 331 9.14 -1.83 2.35
CA ARG A 331 10.28 -2.55 2.97
C ARG A 331 10.16 -2.67 4.50
N GLY A 332 9.00 -3.13 4.97
CA GLY A 332 8.73 -3.34 6.39
C GLY A 332 8.51 -2.08 7.22
N LYS A 333 8.49 -0.90 6.61
CA LYS A 333 8.22 0.39 7.24
C LYS A 333 6.99 1.05 6.64
N LEU A 334 6.33 1.89 7.43
CA LEU A 334 5.23 2.72 6.94
C LEU A 334 5.68 4.17 6.83
N TYR A 335 5.34 4.81 5.73
CA TYR A 335 5.56 6.23 5.50
C TYR A 335 4.23 6.96 5.62
N VAL A 336 4.16 7.91 6.54
CA VAL A 336 2.95 8.66 6.87
C VAL A 336 3.13 10.12 6.49
N GLY A 337 2.29 10.60 5.57
CA GLY A 337 2.27 11.99 5.13
C GLY A 337 1.37 12.84 6.03
N VAL A 338 1.90 13.96 6.49
CA VAL A 338 1.25 14.91 7.39
C VAL A 338 1.44 16.33 6.86
N VAL A 339 0.37 17.12 6.83
CA VAL A 339 0.46 18.53 6.44
C VAL A 339 -0.04 19.42 7.56
N CYS A 340 0.49 20.64 7.64
CA CYS A 340 -0.09 21.72 8.42
C CYS A 340 -1.12 22.45 7.56
N ASP A 341 -2.38 22.52 8.02
CA ASP A 341 -3.52 22.96 7.19
C ASP A 341 -3.69 24.48 7.08
N GLY A 342 -2.91 25.28 7.83
CA GLY A 342 -3.02 26.74 7.81
C GLY A 342 -4.41 27.27 8.15
N SER A 343 -5.23 26.51 8.90
CA SER A 343 -6.63 26.86 9.20
C SER A 343 -6.79 27.93 10.30
N GLY A 344 -5.70 28.37 10.91
CA GLY A 344 -5.70 29.38 11.97
C GLY A 344 -5.94 30.79 11.42
N LEU A 345 -6.38 31.68 12.31
CA LEU A 345 -6.60 33.09 11.97
C LEU A 345 -5.29 33.76 11.49
N ASN A 346 -5.37 34.51 10.38
CA ASN A 346 -4.23 35.18 9.76
C ASN A 346 -3.09 34.24 9.30
N ALA A 347 -3.40 32.98 9.01
CA ALA A 347 -2.44 32.07 8.41
C ALA A 347 -2.01 32.56 7.02
N THR A 348 -0.76 32.28 6.68
CA THR A 348 -0.12 32.63 5.41
C THR A 348 0.45 31.36 4.77
N THR A 349 0.97 31.45 3.57
CA THR A 349 1.66 30.33 2.92
C THR A 349 2.87 29.82 3.72
N ALA A 350 3.48 30.67 4.54
CA ALA A 350 4.59 30.30 5.43
C ALA A 350 4.16 29.38 6.60
N ASP A 351 2.85 29.28 6.87
CA ASP A 351 2.30 28.40 7.90
C ASP A 351 1.94 27.00 7.34
N LEU A 352 2.06 26.83 6.03
CA LEU A 352 1.86 25.55 5.35
C LEU A 352 3.19 24.80 5.31
N ASN A 353 3.21 23.59 5.79
CA ASN A 353 4.33 22.67 5.59
C ASN A 353 3.83 21.24 5.43
N ALA A 354 4.70 20.40 4.91
CA ALA A 354 4.44 18.98 4.78
C ALA A 354 5.59 18.17 5.39
N ASN A 355 5.23 17.05 6.01
CA ASN A 355 6.18 16.17 6.68
C ASN A 355 5.89 14.73 6.26
N VAL A 356 6.93 13.92 6.17
CA VAL A 356 6.82 12.48 6.06
C VAL A 356 7.49 11.85 7.27
N TYR A 357 6.74 11.05 7.99
CA TYR A 357 7.23 10.25 9.11
C TYR A 357 7.35 8.80 8.66
N GLU A 358 8.50 8.19 8.95
CA GLU A 358 8.67 6.74 8.90
C GLU A 358 8.19 6.16 10.23
N PHE A 359 7.32 5.17 10.19
CA PHE A 359 6.91 4.36 11.33
C PHE A 359 7.49 2.97 11.22
N ASP A 360 8.14 2.52 12.27
CA ASP A 360 8.65 1.16 12.40
C ASP A 360 7.67 0.29 13.17
N PRO A 361 6.96 -0.66 12.52
CA PRO A 361 6.02 -1.54 13.21
C PRO A 361 6.65 -2.44 14.28
N ALA A 362 7.94 -2.79 14.13
CA ALA A 362 8.62 -3.70 15.06
C ALA A 362 8.91 -3.03 16.41
N VAL A 363 9.25 -1.76 16.41
CA VAL A 363 9.56 -0.99 17.64
C VAL A 363 8.47 0.05 17.96
N LYS A 364 7.46 0.19 17.10
CA LYS A 364 6.29 1.06 17.26
C LYS A 364 6.65 2.55 17.45
N THR A 365 7.64 3.03 16.72
CA THR A 365 8.15 4.41 16.82
C THR A 365 8.09 5.15 15.49
N PHE A 366 7.92 6.48 15.57
CA PHE A 366 8.00 7.38 14.44
C PHE A 366 9.33 8.12 14.39
N SER A 367 9.87 8.33 13.19
CA SER A 367 10.97 9.28 12.92
C SER A 367 10.60 10.19 11.74
N ASN A 368 10.95 11.49 11.83
CA ASN A 368 10.75 12.40 10.70
C ASN A 368 11.84 12.14 9.66
N VAL A 369 11.46 11.88 8.42
CA VAL A 369 12.40 11.59 7.31
C VAL A 369 12.39 12.65 6.23
N LEU A 370 11.35 13.50 6.18
CA LEU A 370 11.27 14.59 5.22
C LEU A 370 10.38 15.71 5.77
N SER A 371 10.82 16.96 5.60
CA SER A 371 10.04 18.18 5.91
C SER A 371 10.28 19.23 4.84
N PHE A 372 9.23 19.91 4.37
CA PHE A 372 9.31 20.96 3.34
C PHE A 372 8.10 21.90 3.37
#